data_3166acda41f9af2bbdd25675f23b5f55
#
_entry.id   3166acda41f9af2bbdd25675f23b5f55
#
_cell.length_a   1.000
_cell.length_b   1.000
_cell.length_c   1.000
_cell.angle_alpha   90.00
_cell.angle_beta   90.00
_cell.angle_gamma   90.00
#
_symmetry.space_group_name_H-M   'P 1'
#
loop_
_entity.id
_entity.type
_entity.pdbx_description
1 polymer ?
#
loop_
_entity_poly.entity_id
_entity_poly.type
_entity_poly.pdbx_seq_one_letter_code
_entity_poly.pdbx_strand_id
1 'polypeptide(L)'
;MPNETNVNIGNAGEYFVAGELERRGFTVAVPMSNVKDFDILAIDRETHKQIAIQVKTTGYKQKKWTLSKKNENLIGDDIFYIFVSLNELDTPEYHIVPSKIVANTIKESHNKWLETPGKKGQKHNNTNIRVFLDNEDLFFDK
;
A
#
# COMPACT_ATOMS: atom_id res chain seq x y z
N MET A 1 -4.28 -9.04 -19.61
CA MET A 1 -2.94 -8.39 -19.63
C MET A 1 -1.93 -9.45 -20.05
N PRO A 2 -1.26 -9.24 -21.14
CA PRO A 2 -0.30 -10.24 -21.60
C PRO A 2 1.02 -10.15 -20.83
N ASN A 3 1.48 -11.29 -20.34
CA ASN A 3 2.85 -11.51 -19.85
C ASN A 3 3.36 -10.57 -18.75
N GLU A 4 2.50 -10.10 -17.87
CA GLU A 4 2.95 -9.26 -16.78
C GLU A 4 3.40 -10.10 -15.60
N THR A 5 4.52 -9.72 -15.04
CA THR A 5 5.03 -10.33 -13.81
C THR A 5 4.60 -9.49 -12.62
N ASN A 6 4.64 -10.09 -11.42
CA ASN A 6 4.37 -9.35 -10.18
C ASN A 6 5.35 -8.19 -10.00
N VAL A 7 6.59 -8.33 -10.47
CA VAL A 7 7.58 -7.25 -10.42
C VAL A 7 7.14 -6.07 -11.28
N ASN A 8 6.67 -6.33 -12.50
CA ASN A 8 6.21 -5.29 -13.41
C ASN A 8 4.97 -4.57 -12.86
N ILE A 9 4.03 -5.32 -12.30
CA ILE A 9 2.83 -4.75 -11.68
C ILE A 9 3.22 -3.85 -10.51
N GLY A 10 4.11 -4.29 -9.64
CA GLY A 10 4.61 -3.51 -8.53
C GLY A 10 5.29 -2.22 -8.97
N ASN A 11 6.17 -2.32 -9.96
CA ASN A 11 6.87 -1.15 -10.52
C ASN A 11 5.88 -0.15 -11.11
N ALA A 12 4.90 -0.62 -11.87
CA ALA A 12 3.89 0.26 -12.45
C ALA A 12 3.12 1.02 -11.37
N GLY A 13 2.72 0.34 -10.30
CA GLY A 13 2.05 0.98 -9.18
C GLY A 13 2.89 2.06 -8.53
N GLU A 14 4.17 1.80 -8.30
CA GLU A 14 5.10 2.78 -7.71
C GLU A 14 5.27 3.99 -8.63
N TYR A 15 5.43 3.79 -9.93
CA TYR A 15 5.57 4.89 -10.88
C TYR A 15 4.31 5.74 -10.97
N PHE A 16 3.14 5.13 -10.96
CA PHE A 16 1.87 5.87 -10.93
C PHE A 16 1.74 6.72 -9.67
N VAL A 17 2.06 6.14 -8.51
CA VAL A 17 2.00 6.87 -7.24
C VAL A 17 2.99 8.03 -7.24
N ALA A 18 4.23 7.78 -7.67
CA ALA A 18 5.26 8.82 -7.75
C ALA A 18 4.80 9.97 -8.65
N GLY A 19 4.26 9.66 -9.83
CA GLY A 19 3.75 10.66 -10.75
C GLY A 19 2.60 11.48 -10.17
N GLU A 20 1.66 10.81 -9.51
CA GLU A 20 0.53 11.51 -8.87
C GLU A 20 0.99 12.44 -7.74
N LEU A 21 1.94 12.01 -6.93
CA LEU A 21 2.47 12.84 -5.86
C LEU A 21 3.22 14.06 -6.40
N GLU A 22 4.06 13.87 -7.43
CA GLU A 22 4.79 14.97 -8.04
C GLU A 22 3.84 16.06 -8.57
N ARG A 23 2.80 15.66 -9.29
CA ARG A 23 1.85 16.62 -9.84
C ARG A 23 0.98 17.31 -8.77
N ARG A 24 0.95 16.78 -7.55
CA ARG A 24 0.12 17.28 -6.45
C ARG A 24 0.91 18.06 -5.40
N GLY A 25 2.15 18.39 -5.67
CA GLY A 25 2.91 19.28 -4.81
C GLY A 25 3.97 18.62 -3.95
N PHE A 26 4.30 17.36 -4.20
CA PHE A 26 5.36 16.66 -3.51
C PHE A 26 6.59 16.50 -4.39
N THR A 27 7.75 16.45 -3.76
CA THR A 27 8.96 15.94 -4.40
C THR A 27 9.14 14.50 -3.94
N VAL A 28 9.33 13.60 -4.89
CA VAL A 28 9.40 12.17 -4.62
C VAL A 28 10.82 11.66 -4.78
N ALA A 29 11.27 10.86 -3.81
CA ALA A 29 12.50 10.11 -3.90
C ALA A 29 12.16 8.61 -3.89
N VAL A 30 12.66 7.88 -4.87
CA VAL A 30 12.51 6.44 -4.96
C VAL A 30 13.87 5.82 -4.66
N PRO A 31 14.00 4.96 -3.63
CA PRO A 31 15.27 4.33 -3.32
C PRO A 31 15.79 3.49 -4.48
N MET A 32 17.09 3.53 -4.70
CA MET A 32 17.74 2.78 -5.79
C MET A 32 17.83 1.28 -5.54
N SER A 33 17.70 0.86 -4.29
CA SER A 33 17.74 -0.55 -3.91
C SER A 33 16.63 -0.82 -2.89
N ASN A 34 16.36 -2.10 -2.63
CA ASN A 34 15.34 -2.49 -1.67
C ASN A 34 15.63 -1.90 -0.30
N VAL A 35 15.00 -0.76 -0.02
CA VAL A 35 15.02 -0.17 1.30
C VAL A 35 13.90 -0.80 2.09
N LYS A 36 14.25 -1.20 3.30
CA LYS A 36 13.31 -1.82 4.19
C LYS A 36 12.24 -0.80 4.58
N ASP A 37 11.00 -1.22 4.54
CA ASP A 37 9.85 -0.52 5.10
C ASP A 37 9.22 0.59 4.27
N PHE A 38 9.83 1.04 3.18
CA PHE A 38 9.13 1.96 2.28
C PHE A 38 9.63 1.91 0.84
N ASP A 39 8.75 2.25 -0.09
CA ASP A 39 9.05 2.28 -1.52
C ASP A 39 9.26 3.70 -2.03
N ILE A 40 8.65 4.68 -1.38
CA ILE A 40 8.67 6.08 -1.79
C ILE A 40 8.84 6.95 -0.56
N LEU A 41 9.71 7.95 -0.67
CA LEU A 41 9.78 9.05 0.27
C LEU A 41 9.23 10.29 -0.43
N ALA A 42 8.24 10.93 0.15
CA ALA A 42 7.62 12.12 -0.43
C ALA A 42 7.77 13.31 0.50
N ILE A 43 8.12 14.44 -0.07
CA ILE A 43 8.35 15.70 0.67
C ILE A 43 7.38 16.74 0.14
N ASP A 44 6.55 17.26 1.01
CA ASP A 44 5.66 18.38 0.67
C ASP A 44 6.51 19.61 0.36
N ARG A 45 6.40 20.14 -0.85
CA ARG A 45 7.22 21.27 -1.27
C ARG A 45 6.89 22.57 -0.52
N GLU A 46 5.68 22.68 0.02
CA GLU A 46 5.25 23.86 0.74
C GLU A 46 5.67 23.81 2.21
N THR A 47 5.37 22.71 2.90
CA THR A 47 5.61 22.58 4.34
C THR A 47 6.94 21.91 4.68
N HIS A 48 7.57 21.24 3.71
CA HIS A 48 8.76 20.40 3.85
C HIS A 48 8.54 19.17 4.73
N LYS A 49 7.29 18.82 5.00
CA LYS A 49 6.96 17.60 5.72
C LYS A 49 7.31 16.38 4.87
N GLN A 50 7.92 15.40 5.50
CA GLN A 50 8.32 14.15 4.86
C GLN A 50 7.37 13.03 5.26
N ILE A 51 7.02 12.20 4.29
CA ILE A 51 6.24 10.98 4.55
C ILE A 51 6.88 9.80 3.83
N ALA A 52 6.83 8.64 4.47
CA ALA A 52 7.29 7.39 3.90
C ALA A 52 6.07 6.59 3.43
N ILE A 53 6.16 6.01 2.25
CA ILE A 53 5.03 5.34 1.63
C ILE A 53 5.41 3.93 1.22
N GLN A 54 4.60 2.98 1.63
CA GLN A 54 4.64 1.60 1.17
C GLN A 54 3.55 1.44 0.11
N VAL A 55 3.92 1.06 -1.10
CA VAL A 55 2.98 0.87 -2.21
C VAL A 55 2.65 -0.62 -2.34
N LYS A 56 1.38 -0.93 -2.42
CA LYS A 56 0.89 -2.28 -2.69
C LYS A 56 -0.01 -2.22 -3.91
N THR A 57 0.27 -3.04 -4.91
CA THR A 57 -0.39 -2.94 -6.21
C THR A 57 -1.04 -4.25 -6.61
N THR A 58 -2.24 -4.17 -7.15
CA THR A 58 -2.88 -5.25 -7.89
C THR A 58 -3.08 -4.83 -9.34
N GLY A 59 -2.91 -5.76 -10.28
CA GLY A 59 -3.13 -5.49 -11.69
C GLY A 59 -4.58 -5.48 -12.10
N TYR A 60 -5.46 -6.05 -11.31
CA TYR A 60 -6.84 -6.32 -11.66
C TYR A 60 -7.81 -5.29 -11.11
N LYS A 61 -9.04 -5.31 -11.61
CA LYS A 61 -10.14 -4.49 -11.10
C LYS A 61 -10.67 -5.09 -9.79
N GLN A 62 -9.88 -4.93 -8.73
CA GLN A 62 -10.24 -5.45 -7.41
C GLN A 62 -9.70 -4.54 -6.32
N LYS A 63 -10.32 -4.60 -5.15
CA LYS A 63 -9.91 -3.83 -3.97
C LYS A 63 -9.42 -4.78 -2.89
N LYS A 64 -8.45 -5.63 -3.24
CA LYS A 64 -7.94 -6.66 -2.36
C LYS A 64 -6.44 -6.81 -2.58
N TRP A 65 -5.68 -6.68 -1.51
CA TRP A 65 -4.23 -6.77 -1.53
C TRP A 65 -3.76 -7.73 -0.44
N THR A 66 -2.69 -8.46 -0.73
CA THR A 66 -2.12 -9.41 0.22
C THR A 66 -0.99 -8.75 1.00
N LEU A 67 -1.06 -8.84 2.32
CA LEU A 67 -0.03 -8.35 3.22
C LEU A 67 0.47 -9.47 4.11
N SER A 68 1.73 -9.40 4.52
CA SER A 68 2.30 -10.36 5.45
C SER A 68 2.17 -9.84 6.88
N LYS A 69 2.31 -10.75 7.85
CA LYS A 69 2.26 -10.42 9.28
C LYS A 69 3.28 -9.36 9.67
N LYS A 70 4.44 -9.34 9.02
CA LYS A 70 5.48 -8.34 9.31
C LYS A 70 5.01 -6.90 9.10
N ASN A 71 3.98 -6.70 8.27
CA ASN A 71 3.43 -5.37 8.02
C ASN A 71 2.71 -4.78 9.23
N GLU A 72 2.32 -5.59 10.22
CA GLU A 72 1.69 -5.06 11.45
C GLU A 72 2.66 -4.26 12.31
N ASN A 73 3.96 -4.41 12.08
CA ASN A 73 4.99 -3.68 12.83
C ASN A 73 5.40 -2.37 12.17
N LEU A 74 4.93 -2.10 10.95
CA LEU A 74 5.23 -0.87 10.25
C LEU A 74 4.24 0.20 10.67
N ILE A 75 4.57 0.93 11.74
CA ILE A 75 3.69 1.93 12.33
C ILE A 75 4.45 3.24 12.54
N GLY A 76 3.84 4.34 12.14
CA GLY A 76 4.37 5.68 12.37
C GLY A 76 3.39 6.73 11.88
N ASP A 77 3.47 7.92 12.48
CA ASP A 77 2.56 9.02 12.12
C ASP A 77 2.81 9.53 10.70
N ASP A 78 4.03 9.38 10.21
CA ASP A 78 4.42 9.82 8.87
C ASP A 78 4.62 8.64 7.91
N ILE A 79 4.05 7.48 8.22
CA ILE A 79 4.12 6.27 7.40
C ILE A 79 2.73 5.93 6.90
N PHE A 80 2.62 5.76 5.59
CA PHE A 80 1.35 5.47 4.92
C PHE A 80 1.51 4.33 3.94
N TYR A 81 0.40 3.65 3.70
CA TYR A 81 0.27 2.73 2.56
C TYR A 81 -0.53 3.40 1.47
N ILE A 82 -0.16 3.16 0.24
CA ILE A 82 -1.02 3.45 -0.91
C ILE A 82 -1.30 2.14 -1.62
N PHE A 83 -2.55 1.74 -1.60
CA PHE A 83 -3.03 0.55 -2.29
C PHE A 83 -3.49 0.95 -3.68
N VAL A 84 -2.89 0.35 -4.69
CA VAL A 84 -3.14 0.70 -6.09
C VAL A 84 -3.84 -0.45 -6.77
N SER A 85 -4.95 -0.17 -7.42
CA SER A 85 -5.55 -1.06 -8.39
C SER A 85 -5.29 -0.48 -9.78
N LEU A 86 -4.52 -1.19 -10.59
CA LEU A 86 -4.22 -0.73 -11.95
C LEU A 86 -5.43 -0.82 -12.87
N ASN A 87 -6.44 -1.62 -12.47
CA ASN A 87 -7.65 -1.81 -13.27
C ASN A 87 -7.33 -2.27 -14.69
N GLU A 88 -6.38 -3.20 -14.80
CA GLU A 88 -5.82 -3.67 -16.07
C GLU A 88 -5.16 -2.50 -16.81
N LEU A 89 -5.72 -2.02 -17.91
CA LEU A 89 -5.20 -0.87 -18.66
C LEU A 89 -6.09 0.36 -18.53
N ASP A 90 -7.10 0.30 -17.66
CA ASP A 90 -7.95 1.44 -17.40
C ASP A 90 -7.29 2.39 -16.39
N THR A 91 -7.97 3.45 -16.00
CA THR A 91 -7.45 4.42 -15.03
C THR A 91 -7.21 3.77 -13.67
N PRO A 92 -6.00 3.89 -13.11
CA PRO A 92 -5.72 3.35 -11.78
C PRO A 92 -6.52 4.03 -10.67
N GLU A 93 -6.78 3.26 -9.61
CA GLU A 93 -7.39 3.77 -8.39
C GLU A 93 -6.38 3.68 -7.25
N TYR A 94 -6.43 4.65 -6.36
CA TYR A 94 -5.53 4.76 -5.22
C TYR A 94 -6.30 4.82 -3.92
N HIS A 95 -5.83 4.08 -2.91
CA HIS A 95 -6.39 4.09 -1.57
C HIS A 95 -5.28 4.37 -0.59
N ILE A 96 -5.36 5.50 0.10
CA ILE A 96 -4.31 5.96 1.00
C ILE A 96 -4.73 5.64 2.42
N VAL A 97 -3.90 4.89 3.11
CA VAL A 97 -4.24 4.35 4.43
C VAL A 97 -3.09 4.61 5.40
N PRO A 98 -3.35 5.29 6.53
CA PRO A 98 -2.34 5.41 7.57
C PRO A 98 -1.83 4.05 8.04
N SER A 99 -0.55 3.96 8.31
CA SER A 99 0.09 2.70 8.71
C SER A 99 -0.54 2.07 9.94
N LYS A 100 -1.00 2.89 10.89
CA LYS A 100 -1.66 2.40 12.10
C LYS A 100 -2.94 1.63 11.80
N ILE A 101 -3.72 2.11 10.83
CA ILE A 101 -4.96 1.43 10.43
C ILE A 101 -4.64 0.10 9.76
N VAL A 102 -3.64 0.07 8.89
CA VAL A 102 -3.20 -1.17 8.24
C VAL A 102 -2.72 -2.18 9.29
N ALA A 103 -1.86 -1.75 10.21
CA ALA A 103 -1.33 -2.61 11.26
C ALA A 103 -2.44 -3.20 12.13
N ASN A 104 -3.39 -2.37 12.55
CA ASN A 104 -4.53 -2.83 13.35
C ASN A 104 -5.41 -3.82 12.59
N THR A 105 -5.66 -3.55 11.32
CA THR A 105 -6.46 -4.42 10.46
C THR A 105 -5.81 -5.79 10.31
N ILE A 106 -4.50 -5.82 10.10
CA ILE A 106 -3.74 -7.08 9.99
C ILE A 106 -3.81 -7.84 11.30
N LYS A 107 -3.58 -7.16 12.42
CA LYS A 107 -3.58 -7.78 13.75
C LYS A 107 -4.94 -8.38 14.08
N GLU A 108 -6.02 -7.64 13.87
CA GLU A 108 -7.38 -8.12 14.10
C GLU A 108 -7.72 -9.30 13.19
N SER A 109 -7.40 -9.21 11.93
CA SER A 109 -7.64 -10.28 10.96
C SER A 109 -6.87 -11.56 11.33
N HIS A 110 -5.62 -11.42 11.74
CA HIS A 110 -4.77 -12.52 12.14
C HIS A 110 -5.30 -13.18 13.43
N ASN A 111 -5.63 -12.39 14.45
CA ASN A 111 -6.17 -12.87 15.71
C ASN A 111 -7.50 -13.61 15.51
N LYS A 112 -8.38 -13.02 14.73
CA LYS A 112 -9.65 -13.64 14.39
C LYS A 112 -9.46 -14.99 13.70
N TRP A 113 -8.46 -15.09 12.88
CA TRP A 113 -8.15 -16.32 12.16
C TRP A 113 -7.54 -17.38 13.06
N LEU A 114 -6.72 -16.98 14.04
CA LEU A 114 -6.17 -17.89 15.06
C LEU A 114 -7.28 -18.47 15.95
N GLU A 115 -8.34 -17.71 16.18
CA GLU A 115 -9.51 -18.16 16.95
C GLU A 115 -10.40 -19.11 16.16
N THR A 116 -10.29 -19.12 14.83
CA THR A 116 -11.08 -20.00 13.96
C THR A 116 -10.13 -21.03 13.35
N PRO A 117 -10.11 -22.27 13.84
CA PRO A 117 -9.19 -23.27 13.30
C PRO A 117 -9.49 -23.51 11.82
N GLY A 118 -8.45 -23.39 11.00
CA GLY A 118 -8.52 -23.76 9.60
C GLY A 118 -8.72 -25.28 9.49
N LYS A 119 -9.15 -25.74 8.32
CA LYS A 119 -9.45 -27.15 8.05
C LYS A 119 -8.29 -28.11 8.34
N LYS A 120 -7.07 -27.63 8.50
CA LYS A 120 -5.87 -28.47 8.74
C LYS A 120 -4.96 -27.90 9.83
N GLY A 121 -5.43 -26.97 10.66
CA GLY A 121 -4.61 -26.36 11.72
C GLY A 121 -3.43 -25.55 11.19
N GLN A 122 -3.49 -25.10 9.96
CA GLN A 122 -2.41 -24.35 9.33
C GLN A 122 -2.27 -22.96 9.92
N LYS A 123 -1.03 -22.57 10.21
CA LYS A 123 -0.74 -21.19 10.59
C LYS A 123 -0.79 -20.31 9.35
N HIS A 124 -1.46 -19.21 9.49
CA HIS A 124 -1.58 -18.24 8.41
C HIS A 124 -0.54 -17.12 8.57
N ASN A 125 0.30 -16.96 7.58
CA ASN A 125 1.36 -15.93 7.57
C ASN A 125 0.96 -14.67 6.82
N ASN A 126 -0.03 -14.79 5.95
CA ASN A 126 -0.48 -13.67 5.11
C ASN A 126 -1.95 -13.39 5.36
N THR A 127 -2.32 -12.15 5.20
CA THR A 127 -3.71 -11.73 5.24
C THR A 127 -4.03 -10.88 4.01
N ASN A 128 -5.25 -11.01 3.53
CA ASN A 128 -5.75 -10.12 2.50
C ASN A 128 -6.42 -8.94 3.19
N ILE A 129 -5.95 -7.76 2.89
CA ILE A 129 -6.60 -6.55 3.33
C ILE A 129 -7.55 -6.08 2.25
N ARG A 130 -8.78 -5.84 2.63
CA ARG A 130 -9.76 -5.22 1.76
C ARG A 130 -9.94 -3.77 2.21
N VAL A 131 -9.58 -2.87 1.33
CA VAL A 131 -9.63 -1.46 1.66
C VAL A 131 -10.98 -0.90 1.26
N PHE A 132 -11.73 -0.41 2.25
CA PHE A 132 -13.02 0.24 2.04
C PHE A 132 -12.84 1.69 2.45
N LEU A 133 -12.14 2.48 1.66
CA LEU A 133 -11.77 3.76 2.18
C LEU A 133 -12.14 4.88 1.25
N ASP A 134 -12.83 5.82 1.83
CA ASP A 134 -13.03 7.13 1.28
C ASP A 134 -11.86 8.04 1.65
N ASN A 135 -10.67 7.44 1.91
CA ASN A 135 -9.51 8.16 2.40
C ASN A 135 -8.42 8.34 1.34
N GLU A 136 -8.72 8.03 0.10
CA GLU A 136 -7.81 8.19 -1.02
C GLU A 136 -7.35 9.63 -1.20
N ASP A 137 -8.06 10.58 -0.62
CA ASP A 137 -7.76 12.01 -0.75
C ASP A 137 -6.91 12.57 0.38
N LEU A 138 -6.48 11.75 1.34
CA LEU A 138 -5.71 12.22 2.49
C LEU A 138 -4.47 13.04 2.10
N PHE A 139 -3.81 12.69 1.00
CA PHE A 139 -2.68 13.45 0.48
C PHE A 139 -3.07 14.32 -0.69
N PHE A 140 -4.02 13.84 -1.49
CA PHE A 140 -4.30 14.38 -2.80
C PHE A 140 -5.26 15.55 -2.73
N ASP A 141 -5.91 15.71 -1.60
CA ASP A 141 -6.93 16.72 -1.38
C ASP A 141 -6.41 17.92 -0.60
N LYS A 142 -5.31 18.43 -1.03
CA LYS A 142 -4.68 19.57 -0.40
C LYS A 142 -5.26 20.88 -0.87
#